data_55d7c3fdcab5db0189ec987925ff111b
#
_entry.id   55d7c3fdcab5db0189ec987925ff111b
#
_cell.length_a   1.000
_cell.length_b   1.000
_cell.length_c   1.000
_cell.angle_alpha   90.00
_cell.angle_beta   90.00
_cell.angle_gamma   90.00
#
_symmetry.space_group_name_H-M   'P 1'
#
loop_
_entity.id
_entity.type
_entity.pdbx_description
1 polymer ?
#
loop_
_entity_poly.entity_id
_entity_poly.type
_entity_poly.pdbx_seq_one_letter_code
_entity_poly.pdbx_strand_id
1 'polypeptide(L)'
;MDWCRYRFRSVWDLPAPPSRVYGVLERVDEYPRWWPQVRQVTRLDDRTGVARFRSFLPYELVVTAQERRRAPEAGVLEMAMTGDLEGWARWTVQPRGGGARVLYEQEVEVRKALMRRFAVPGRPVLIANHALMMRGGRRGLSAALAV
;
A
#
# COMPACT_ATOMS: atom_id res chain seq x y z
N MET A 1 11.41 -0.31 -23.47
CA MET A 1 10.47 -0.88 -22.48
C MET A 1 11.10 -0.80 -21.10
N ASP A 2 10.34 -0.28 -20.16
CA ASP A 2 10.86 -0.12 -18.78
C ASP A 2 10.43 -1.31 -17.91
N TRP A 3 11.34 -2.26 -17.73
CA TRP A 3 11.12 -3.47 -16.93
C TRP A 3 11.09 -3.22 -15.42
N CYS A 4 11.48 -2.02 -14.98
CA CYS A 4 11.48 -1.64 -13.56
C CYS A 4 10.23 -0.86 -13.15
N ARG A 5 9.35 -0.55 -14.10
CA ARG A 5 8.10 0.16 -13.82
C ARG A 5 6.95 -0.84 -13.65
N TYR A 6 6.18 -0.61 -12.58
CA TYR A 6 5.04 -1.47 -12.23
C TYR A 6 3.81 -0.61 -12.02
N ARG A 7 2.68 -1.17 -12.45
CA ARG A 7 1.36 -0.59 -12.19
C ARG A 7 0.50 -1.65 -11.53
N PHE A 8 -0.01 -1.33 -10.34
CA PHE A 8 -0.82 -2.26 -9.55
C PHE A 8 -2.20 -1.68 -9.29
N ARG A 9 -3.18 -2.57 -9.22
CA ARG A 9 -4.55 -2.22 -8.89
C ARG A 9 -5.17 -3.37 -8.09
N SER A 10 -5.79 -3.04 -6.95
CA SER A 10 -6.49 -4.02 -6.12
C SER A 10 -7.81 -3.46 -5.68
N VAL A 11 -8.82 -4.32 -5.58
CA VAL A 11 -10.16 -3.95 -5.12
C VAL A 11 -10.50 -4.82 -3.92
N TRP A 12 -10.84 -4.17 -2.80
CA TRP A 12 -11.25 -4.85 -1.57
C TRP A 12 -12.68 -4.44 -1.23
N ASP A 13 -13.54 -5.43 -0.98
CA ASP A 13 -14.87 -5.19 -0.45
C ASP A 13 -14.87 -5.53 1.04
N LEU A 14 -15.27 -4.56 1.87
CA LEU A 14 -15.14 -4.64 3.32
C LEU A 14 -16.51 -4.40 3.99
N PRO A 15 -16.83 -5.16 5.05
CA PRO A 15 -18.13 -5.06 5.73
C PRO A 15 -18.14 -3.97 6.80
N ALA A 16 -17.75 -2.75 6.44
CA ALA A 16 -17.72 -1.61 7.35
C ALA A 16 -18.05 -0.32 6.59
N PRO A 17 -18.58 0.70 7.27
CA PRO A 17 -18.88 1.97 6.60
C PRO A 17 -17.63 2.63 6.00
N PRO A 18 -17.78 3.36 4.89
CA PRO A 18 -16.64 4.03 4.24
C PRO A 18 -15.84 4.94 5.17
N SER A 19 -16.50 5.68 6.04
CA SER A 19 -15.82 6.59 6.97
C SER A 19 -14.93 5.84 7.95
N ARG A 20 -15.36 4.66 8.40
CA ARG A 20 -14.56 3.84 9.31
C ARG A 20 -13.35 3.23 8.59
N VAL A 21 -13.56 2.77 7.37
CA VAL A 21 -12.47 2.22 6.54
C VAL A 21 -11.44 3.31 6.25
N TYR A 22 -11.89 4.47 5.82
CA TYR A 22 -10.99 5.61 5.57
C TYR A 22 -10.20 6.00 6.83
N GLY A 23 -10.88 6.03 7.98
CA GLY A 23 -10.23 6.36 9.24
C GLY A 23 -9.09 5.42 9.61
N VAL A 24 -9.18 4.14 9.27
CA VAL A 24 -8.07 3.19 9.47
C VAL A 24 -6.96 3.42 8.46
N LEU A 25 -7.31 3.63 7.19
CA LEU A 25 -6.33 3.83 6.13
C LEU A 25 -5.54 5.13 6.27
N GLU A 26 -6.13 6.18 6.79
CA GLU A 26 -5.42 7.45 6.96
C GLU A 26 -4.37 7.41 8.08
N ARG A 27 -4.48 6.47 9.00
CA ARG A 27 -3.48 6.27 10.06
C ARG A 27 -2.38 5.34 9.58
N VAL A 28 -1.55 5.83 8.68
CA VAL A 28 -0.51 5.04 8.01
C VAL A 28 0.52 4.49 8.99
N ASP A 29 0.83 5.23 10.04
CA ASP A 29 1.77 4.81 11.08
C ASP A 29 1.25 3.60 11.90
N GLU A 30 -0.03 3.28 11.80
CA GLU A 30 -0.62 2.12 12.46
C GLU A 30 -0.73 0.89 11.56
N TYR A 31 -0.35 0.97 10.30
CA TYR A 31 -0.41 -0.15 9.37
C TYR A 31 0.25 -1.43 9.90
N PRO A 32 1.39 -1.39 10.58
CA PRO A 32 1.99 -2.63 11.11
C PRO A 32 1.09 -3.41 12.06
N ARG A 33 0.07 -2.76 12.65
CA ARG A 33 -0.86 -3.41 13.59
C ARG A 33 -1.79 -4.39 12.89
N TRP A 34 -2.11 -4.16 11.61
CA TRP A 34 -3.06 -4.99 10.88
C TRP A 34 -2.52 -5.55 9.56
N TRP A 35 -1.41 -5.02 9.05
CA TRP A 35 -0.82 -5.45 7.77
C TRP A 35 0.53 -6.13 8.03
N PRO A 36 0.58 -7.49 8.04
CA PRO A 36 1.81 -8.20 8.43
C PRO A 36 3.04 -7.87 7.58
N GLN A 37 2.86 -7.58 6.29
CA GLN A 37 3.95 -7.27 5.39
C GLN A 37 4.51 -5.86 5.59
N VAL A 38 3.76 -4.98 6.23
CA VAL A 38 4.27 -3.66 6.65
C VAL A 38 4.89 -3.84 8.02
N ARG A 39 6.22 -3.90 8.05
CA ARG A 39 6.96 -4.27 9.26
C ARG A 39 7.11 -3.11 10.24
N GLN A 40 7.30 -1.92 9.71
CA GLN A 40 7.52 -0.73 10.53
C GLN A 40 7.15 0.51 9.73
N VAL A 41 6.57 1.49 10.40
CA VAL A 41 6.37 2.83 9.87
C VAL A 41 6.89 3.82 10.89
N THR A 42 7.82 4.67 10.49
CA THR A 42 8.39 5.73 11.33
C THR A 42 7.91 7.07 10.80
N ARG A 43 7.19 7.82 11.61
CA ARG A 43 6.70 9.15 11.23
C ARG A 43 7.84 10.15 11.31
N LEU A 44 8.04 10.92 10.23
CA LEU A 44 9.03 12.00 10.17
C LEU A 44 8.40 13.36 10.47
N ASP A 45 7.18 13.59 9.98
CA ASP A 45 6.38 14.77 10.24
C ASP A 45 4.90 14.44 10.03
N ASP A 46 4.01 15.43 10.02
CA ASP A 46 2.56 15.22 9.92
C ASP A 46 2.14 14.57 8.60
N ARG A 47 2.97 14.63 7.56
CA ARG A 47 2.63 14.17 6.21
C ARG A 47 3.60 13.14 5.65
N THR A 48 4.68 12.86 6.34
CA THR A 48 5.76 12.03 5.82
C THR A 48 6.12 10.94 6.80
N GLY A 49 6.29 9.72 6.28
CA GLY A 49 6.75 8.58 7.06
C GLY A 49 7.63 7.67 6.22
N VAL A 50 8.45 6.89 6.90
CA VAL A 50 9.29 5.86 6.28
C VAL A 50 8.70 4.51 6.63
N ALA A 51 8.38 3.72 5.60
CA ALA A 51 7.79 2.40 5.75
C ALA A 51 8.77 1.32 5.32
N ARG A 52 8.76 0.21 6.06
CA ARG A 52 9.53 -0.99 5.73
C ARG A 52 8.56 -2.11 5.43
N PHE A 53 8.70 -2.69 4.24
CA PHE A 53 7.85 -3.79 3.79
C PHE A 53 8.67 -5.05 3.57
N ARG A 54 8.08 -6.19 3.88
CA ARG A 54 8.65 -7.48 3.52
C ARG A 54 7.52 -8.48 3.31
N SER A 55 7.53 -9.15 2.17
CA SER A 55 6.64 -10.28 1.90
C SER A 55 7.48 -11.56 1.87
N PHE A 56 7.35 -12.41 0.84
CA PHE A 56 8.12 -13.65 0.83
C PHE A 56 9.56 -13.50 0.33
N LEU A 57 9.89 -12.39 -0.34
CA LEU A 57 11.25 -12.16 -0.81
C LEU A 57 12.21 -11.91 0.37
N PRO A 58 13.47 -12.31 0.24
CA PRO A 58 14.43 -12.27 1.36
C PRO A 58 15.06 -10.90 1.61
N TYR A 59 14.36 -9.82 1.33
CA TYR A 59 14.82 -8.45 1.59
C TYR A 59 13.67 -7.53 1.89
N GLU A 60 13.97 -6.45 2.59
CA GLU A 60 13.00 -5.40 2.89
C GLU A 60 13.06 -4.30 1.84
N LEU A 61 11.90 -3.70 1.57
CA LEU A 61 11.81 -2.45 0.84
C LEU A 61 11.62 -1.32 1.84
N VAL A 62 12.39 -0.26 1.67
CA VAL A 62 12.31 0.95 2.49
C VAL A 62 11.82 2.09 1.61
N VAL A 63 10.66 2.63 1.93
CA VAL A 63 10.00 3.65 1.13
C VAL A 63 9.61 4.82 2.01
N THR A 64 9.94 6.03 1.56
CA THR A 64 9.42 7.25 2.16
C THR A 64 8.12 7.60 1.47
N ALA A 65 7.04 7.68 2.24
CA ALA A 65 5.72 8.05 1.74
C ALA A 65 5.39 9.46 2.22
N GLN A 66 5.05 10.35 1.29
CA GLN A 66 4.64 11.70 1.60
C GLN A 66 3.20 11.92 1.12
N GLU A 67 2.34 12.39 2.02
CA GLU A 67 0.95 12.66 1.69
C GLU A 67 0.85 13.75 0.64
N ARG A 68 0.15 13.46 -0.46
CA ARG A 68 -0.12 14.41 -1.55
C ARG A 68 -1.54 14.91 -1.53
N ARG A 69 -2.48 14.05 -1.13
CA ARG A 69 -3.89 14.40 -1.06
C ARG A 69 -4.57 13.63 0.06
N ARG A 70 -5.25 14.38 0.93
CA ARG A 70 -6.10 13.81 1.97
C ARG A 70 -7.48 14.45 1.82
N ALA A 71 -8.43 13.69 1.32
CA ALA A 71 -9.78 14.17 1.05
C ALA A 71 -10.79 13.16 1.59
N PRO A 72 -11.06 13.16 2.91
CA PRO A 72 -11.99 12.21 3.52
C PRO A 72 -13.40 12.31 2.94
N GLU A 73 -13.83 13.50 2.55
CA GLU A 73 -15.13 13.72 1.93
C GLU A 73 -15.27 13.05 0.56
N ALA A 74 -14.15 12.88 -0.15
CA ALA A 74 -14.12 12.17 -1.43
C ALA A 74 -13.65 10.72 -1.26
N GLY A 75 -13.25 10.33 -0.05
CA GLY A 75 -12.70 9.00 0.22
C GLY A 75 -11.33 8.76 -0.40
N VAL A 76 -10.54 9.81 -0.62
CA VAL A 76 -9.25 9.71 -1.33
C VAL A 76 -8.08 9.98 -0.39
N LEU A 77 -7.08 9.11 -0.45
CA LEU A 77 -5.79 9.31 0.22
C LEU A 77 -4.69 8.93 -0.78
N GLU A 78 -3.85 9.90 -1.15
CA GLU A 78 -2.80 9.70 -2.13
C GLU A 78 -1.45 10.09 -1.53
N MET A 79 -0.43 9.29 -1.83
CA MET A 79 0.92 9.47 -1.34
C MET A 79 1.93 9.40 -2.48
N ALA A 80 2.95 10.27 -2.41
CA ALA A 80 4.16 10.11 -3.22
C ALA A 80 5.09 9.14 -2.52
N MET A 81 5.76 8.31 -3.30
CA MET A 81 6.71 7.31 -2.80
C MET A 81 8.09 7.60 -3.35
N THR A 82 9.10 7.55 -2.48
CA THR A 82 10.52 7.66 -2.86
C THR A 82 11.33 6.62 -2.08
N GLY A 83 12.57 6.41 -2.50
CA GLY A 83 13.43 5.40 -1.90
C GLY A 83 13.54 4.18 -2.81
N ASP A 84 13.29 3.00 -2.27
CA ASP A 84 13.39 1.76 -3.04
C ASP A 84 12.33 1.66 -4.13
N LEU A 85 11.20 2.34 -3.96
CA LEU A 85 10.16 2.51 -4.98
C LEU A 85 9.92 3.99 -5.19
N GLU A 86 9.82 4.43 -6.43
CA GLU A 86 9.51 5.82 -6.76
C GLU A 86 8.26 5.92 -7.62
N GLY A 87 7.31 6.74 -7.17
CA GLY A 87 6.04 6.93 -7.84
C GLY A 87 4.97 7.39 -6.88
N TRP A 88 3.81 6.76 -6.94
CA TRP A 88 2.67 7.15 -6.11
C TRP A 88 1.79 5.95 -5.79
N ALA A 89 1.00 6.08 -4.73
CA ALA A 89 -0.04 5.14 -4.34
C ALA A 89 -1.28 5.91 -3.91
N ARG A 90 -2.46 5.36 -4.20
CA ARG A 90 -3.74 6.00 -3.88
C ARG A 90 -4.76 4.99 -3.39
N TRP A 91 -5.40 5.32 -2.28
CA TRP A 91 -6.59 4.65 -1.79
C TRP A 91 -7.82 5.47 -2.19
N THR A 92 -8.84 4.79 -2.70
CA THR A 92 -10.16 5.40 -2.92
C THR A 92 -11.19 4.53 -2.24
N VAL A 93 -11.95 5.12 -1.31
CA VAL A 93 -12.95 4.41 -0.51
C VAL A 93 -14.33 4.90 -0.91
N GLN A 94 -15.21 3.98 -1.29
CA GLN A 94 -16.57 4.29 -1.74
C GLN A 94 -17.58 3.40 -1.04
N PRO A 95 -18.81 3.87 -0.83
CA PRO A 95 -19.87 3.02 -0.30
C PRO A 95 -20.22 1.91 -1.30
N ARG A 96 -20.52 0.73 -0.77
CA ARG A 96 -21.01 -0.38 -1.58
C ARG A 96 -21.89 -1.28 -0.73
N GLY A 97 -23.18 -1.32 -1.07
CA GLY A 97 -24.14 -2.08 -0.28
C GLY A 97 -24.13 -1.60 1.18
N GLY A 98 -24.04 -2.51 2.12
CA GLY A 98 -23.91 -2.18 3.55
C GLY A 98 -22.49 -1.93 4.02
N GLY A 99 -21.52 -1.89 3.11
CA GLY A 99 -20.10 -1.75 3.46
C GLY A 99 -19.38 -0.74 2.59
N ALA A 100 -18.12 -1.01 2.31
CA ALA A 100 -17.25 -0.14 1.51
C ALA A 100 -16.47 -0.94 0.47
N ARG A 101 -16.19 -0.30 -0.64
CA ARG A 101 -15.25 -0.78 -1.64
C ARG A 101 -14.02 0.10 -1.61
N VAL A 102 -12.85 -0.52 -1.47
CA VAL A 102 -11.57 0.16 -1.50
C VAL A 102 -10.86 -0.17 -2.79
N LEU A 103 -10.49 0.87 -3.52
CA LEU A 103 -9.63 0.75 -4.70
C LEU A 103 -8.23 1.19 -4.31
N TYR A 104 -7.25 0.32 -4.52
CA TYR A 104 -5.85 0.65 -4.36
C TYR A 104 -5.20 0.71 -5.74
N GLU A 105 -4.56 1.83 -6.02
CA GLU A 105 -3.81 2.05 -7.25
C GLU A 105 -2.40 2.48 -6.92
N GLN A 106 -1.44 1.94 -7.66
CA GLN A 106 -0.03 2.25 -7.44
C GLN A 106 0.71 2.21 -8.77
N GLU A 107 1.54 3.20 -9.00
CA GLU A 107 2.45 3.22 -10.13
C GLU A 107 3.83 3.59 -9.60
N VAL A 108 4.79 2.68 -9.75
CA VAL A 108 6.12 2.84 -9.15
C VAL A 108 7.20 2.31 -10.08
N GLU A 109 8.37 2.92 -9.97
CA GLU A 109 9.60 2.42 -10.55
C GLU A 109 10.47 1.82 -9.43
N VAL A 110 10.99 0.63 -9.67
CA VAL A 110 11.83 -0.06 -8.71
C VAL A 110 13.22 0.54 -8.74
N ARG A 111 13.70 0.99 -7.58
CA ARG A 111 15.02 1.62 -7.42
C ARG A 111 16.04 0.75 -6.69
N LYS A 112 15.57 -0.17 -5.86
CA LYS A 112 16.47 -1.06 -5.12
C LYS A 112 17.31 -1.88 -6.11
N ALA A 113 18.64 -1.78 -6.00
CA ALA A 113 19.58 -2.40 -6.94
C ALA A 113 19.33 -3.90 -7.11
N LEU A 114 19.06 -4.61 -6.01
CA LEU A 114 18.79 -6.04 -6.04
C LEU A 114 17.55 -6.38 -6.86
N MET A 115 16.48 -5.60 -6.72
CA MET A 115 15.25 -5.79 -7.48
C MET A 115 15.45 -5.45 -8.95
N ARG A 116 16.21 -4.41 -9.25
CA ARG A 116 16.51 -4.01 -10.63
C ARG A 116 17.28 -5.09 -11.37
N ARG A 117 18.23 -5.72 -10.68
CA ARG A 117 19.03 -6.81 -11.24
C ARG A 117 18.16 -7.96 -11.72
N PHE A 118 17.05 -8.23 -11.04
CA PHE A 118 16.12 -9.32 -11.37
C PHE A 118 14.81 -8.85 -12.02
N ALA A 119 14.76 -7.58 -12.48
CA ALA A 119 13.51 -7.01 -12.99
C ALA A 119 12.94 -7.76 -14.19
N VAL A 120 13.79 -8.23 -15.11
CA VAL A 120 13.33 -8.97 -16.30
C VAL A 120 12.94 -10.40 -15.96
N PRO A 121 13.85 -11.27 -15.46
CA PRO A 121 13.48 -12.64 -15.12
C PRO A 121 12.63 -12.72 -13.85
N GLY A 122 12.77 -11.75 -12.95
CA GLY A 122 12.07 -11.71 -11.67
C GLY A 122 10.72 -11.02 -11.70
N ARG A 123 10.28 -10.45 -12.82
CA ARG A 123 9.04 -9.68 -12.89
C ARG A 123 7.80 -10.45 -12.41
N PRO A 124 7.56 -11.71 -12.83
CA PRO A 124 6.43 -12.47 -12.29
C PRO A 124 6.52 -12.70 -10.79
N VAL A 125 7.72 -12.87 -10.26
CA VAL A 125 7.96 -13.06 -8.83
C VAL A 125 7.65 -11.78 -8.05
N LEU A 126 8.08 -10.63 -8.57
CA LEU A 126 7.79 -9.33 -7.95
C LEU A 126 6.28 -9.04 -7.96
N ILE A 127 5.60 -9.38 -9.04
CA ILE A 127 4.14 -9.22 -9.13
C ILE A 127 3.45 -10.13 -8.12
N ALA A 128 3.89 -11.39 -8.00
CA ALA A 128 3.35 -12.32 -7.02
C ALA A 128 3.62 -11.85 -5.58
N ASN A 129 4.80 -11.31 -5.32
CA ASN A 129 5.15 -10.75 -4.01
C ASN A 129 4.18 -9.61 -3.62
N HIS A 130 3.90 -8.72 -4.56
CA HIS A 130 2.94 -7.62 -4.33
C HIS A 130 1.53 -8.16 -4.12
N ALA A 131 1.10 -9.16 -4.89
CA ALA A 131 -0.22 -9.76 -4.76
C ALA A 131 -0.41 -10.39 -3.37
N LEU A 132 0.59 -11.11 -2.86
CA LEU A 132 0.55 -11.67 -1.51
C LEU A 132 0.51 -10.58 -0.44
N MET A 133 1.24 -9.49 -0.63
CA MET A 133 1.24 -8.36 0.25
C MET A 133 -0.16 -7.72 0.31
N MET A 134 -0.80 -7.51 -0.82
CA MET A 134 -2.15 -6.94 -0.88
C MET A 134 -3.18 -7.87 -0.26
N ARG A 135 -3.03 -9.18 -0.44
CA ARG A 135 -3.90 -10.16 0.21
C ARG A 135 -3.77 -10.12 1.72
N GLY A 136 -2.55 -9.99 2.22
CA GLY A 136 -2.28 -9.84 3.66
C GLY A 136 -2.91 -8.56 4.21
N GLY A 137 -2.83 -7.47 3.47
CA GLY A 137 -3.45 -6.20 3.84
C GLY A 137 -4.97 -6.31 3.90
N ARG A 138 -5.60 -6.93 2.91
CA ARG A 138 -7.05 -7.13 2.90
C ARG A 138 -7.52 -7.94 4.10
N ARG A 139 -6.85 -9.06 4.37
CA ARG A 139 -7.19 -9.93 5.51
C ARG A 139 -7.01 -9.20 6.84
N GLY A 140 -5.89 -8.51 6.98
CA GLY A 140 -5.59 -7.75 8.19
C GLY A 140 -6.57 -6.63 8.43
N LEU A 141 -6.92 -5.88 7.40
CA LEU A 141 -7.88 -4.79 7.50
C LEU A 141 -9.28 -5.32 7.84
N SER A 142 -9.71 -6.40 7.19
CA SER A 142 -10.99 -7.03 7.50
C SER A 142 -11.07 -7.45 8.96
N ALA A 143 -10.01 -8.03 9.50
CA ALA A 143 -9.93 -8.42 10.91
C ALA A 143 -9.96 -7.21 11.85
N ALA A 144 -9.24 -6.14 11.51
CA ALA A 144 -9.20 -4.92 12.30
C ALA A 144 -10.57 -4.22 12.35
N LEU A 145 -11.32 -4.28 11.24
CA LEU A 145 -12.66 -3.69 11.17
C LEU A 145 -13.74 -4.51 11.86
N ALA A 146 -13.49 -5.79 12.10
CA ALA A 146 -14.44 -6.68 12.76
C ALA A 146 -14.46 -6.49 14.29
N VAL A 147 -13.50 -5.77 14.83
CA VAL A 147 -13.37 -5.54 16.29
C VAL A 147 -14.15 -4.31 16.74
#